data_8f1e9eaed75a79f340612df8db0a5335
#
_entry.id   8f1e9eaed75a79f340612df8db0a5335
#
_cell.length_a   1.000
_cell.length_b   1.000
_cell.length_c   1.000
_cell.angle_alpha   90.00
_cell.angle_beta   90.00
_cell.angle_gamma   90.00
#
_symmetry.space_group_name_H-M   'P 1'
#
loop_
_entity.id
_entity.type
_entity.pdbx_description
1 polymer ?
#
loop_
_entity_poly.entity_id
_entity_poly.type
_entity_poly.pdbx_seq_one_letter_code
_entity_poly.pdbx_strand_id
1 'polypeptide(L)'
;MKPHAPLKLEEFQHAQDNILGAAVRTPLVQLNVDLANTEIYLKLENLQPIGSFKLRGAINAMRSADPEKLEAGVWTASMGNMAQGVAWGAREMGIKATVVVPEDATRSKLAAMEELGASIRKIPRDAWFDLILYSHDYPGMVGLFIHPASNRYVMAGQGTIGLEILEDLPDV
;
A
#
# COMPACT_ATOMS: atom_id res chain seq x y z
N MET A 1 11.45 15.92 0.95
CA MET A 1 10.43 15.34 1.85
C MET A 1 10.81 15.63 3.30
N LYS A 2 9.91 16.20 4.12
CA LYS A 2 10.20 16.37 5.55
C LYS A 2 10.12 14.98 6.22
N PRO A 3 11.08 14.61 7.10
CA PRO A 3 11.00 13.34 7.80
C PRO A 3 9.75 13.30 8.68
N HIS A 4 9.03 12.19 8.65
CA HIS A 4 7.95 11.95 9.60
C HIS A 4 8.53 11.75 11.00
N ALA A 5 7.79 12.20 12.02
CA ALA A 5 8.08 11.78 13.39
C ALA A 5 7.96 10.24 13.45
N PRO A 6 8.78 9.57 14.30
CA PRO A 6 8.67 8.13 14.49
C PRO A 6 7.23 7.70 14.78
N LEU A 7 6.83 6.58 14.20
CA LEU A 7 5.53 5.96 14.50
C LEU A 7 5.58 5.34 15.89
N LYS A 8 4.48 5.43 16.63
CA LYS A 8 4.31 4.82 17.93
C LYS A 8 3.66 3.44 17.79
N LEU A 9 3.86 2.57 18.78
CA LEU A 9 3.28 1.23 18.79
C LEU A 9 1.75 1.24 18.61
N GLU A 10 1.07 2.19 19.25
CA GLU A 10 -0.38 2.30 19.17
C GLU A 10 -0.89 2.54 17.74
N GLU A 11 -0.08 3.19 16.89
CA GLU A 11 -0.45 3.43 15.49
C GLU A 11 -0.40 2.15 14.65
N PHE A 12 0.52 1.25 14.94
CA PHE A 12 0.57 -0.08 14.33
C PHE A 12 -0.57 -0.96 14.81
N GLN A 13 -0.89 -0.94 16.10
CA GLN A 13 -2.02 -1.67 16.68
C GLN A 13 -3.35 -1.18 16.09
N HIS A 14 -3.56 0.13 16.01
CA HIS A 14 -4.73 0.70 15.36
C HIS A 14 -4.81 0.32 13.85
N ALA A 15 -3.67 0.31 13.17
CA ALA A 15 -3.61 -0.13 11.78
C ALA A 15 -3.96 -1.63 11.64
N GLN A 16 -3.58 -2.48 12.60
CA GLN A 16 -3.93 -3.90 12.63
C GLN A 16 -5.45 -4.09 12.70
N ASP A 17 -6.12 -3.32 13.56
CA ASP A 17 -7.60 -3.33 13.63
C ASP A 17 -8.23 -2.82 12.33
N ASN A 18 -7.69 -1.76 11.77
CA ASN A 18 -8.21 -1.15 10.55
C ASN A 18 -8.14 -2.07 9.33
N ILE A 19 -7.16 -2.95 9.22
CA ILE A 19 -7.01 -3.84 8.06
C ILE A 19 -7.77 -5.16 8.19
N LEU A 20 -8.41 -5.42 9.33
CA LEU A 20 -9.18 -6.65 9.56
C LEU A 20 -10.24 -6.85 8.46
N GLY A 21 -10.33 -8.09 7.99
CA GLY A 21 -11.27 -8.50 6.94
C GLY A 21 -10.87 -8.08 5.52
N ALA A 22 -9.83 -7.25 5.35
CA ALA A 22 -9.30 -6.85 4.05
C ALA A 22 -7.93 -7.47 3.78
N ALA A 23 -7.01 -7.39 4.73
CA ALA A 23 -5.73 -8.07 4.65
C ALA A 23 -5.78 -9.43 5.36
N VAL A 24 -5.08 -10.40 4.80
CA VAL A 24 -4.93 -11.72 5.38
C VAL A 24 -3.76 -11.71 6.38
N ARG A 25 -3.94 -12.29 7.56
CA ARG A 25 -2.81 -12.66 8.41
C ARG A 25 -2.08 -13.81 7.73
N THR A 26 -1.00 -13.49 7.04
CA THR A 26 -0.23 -14.47 6.27
C THR A 26 0.62 -15.35 7.19
N PRO A 27 0.88 -16.61 6.84
CA PRO A 27 1.71 -17.46 7.66
C PRO A 27 3.17 -17.00 7.69
N LEU A 28 3.83 -17.24 8.84
CA LEU A 28 5.27 -17.17 9.00
C LEU A 28 5.83 -18.60 8.92
N VAL A 29 6.65 -18.90 7.92
CA VAL A 29 7.13 -20.26 7.62
C VAL A 29 8.64 -20.29 7.69
N GLN A 30 9.18 -21.22 8.51
CA GLN A 30 10.61 -21.46 8.54
C GLN A 30 11.07 -22.06 7.21
N LEU A 31 12.11 -21.49 6.62
CA LEU A 31 12.73 -22.01 5.41
C LEU A 31 13.65 -23.17 5.78
N ASN A 32 13.40 -24.35 5.19
CA ASN A 32 14.23 -25.52 5.42
C ASN A 32 15.51 -25.44 4.56
N VAL A 33 16.51 -24.71 5.10
CA VAL A 33 17.85 -24.59 4.51
C VAL A 33 18.88 -24.86 5.61
N ASP A 34 19.96 -25.54 5.23
CA ASP A 34 21.08 -25.79 6.13
C ASP A 34 22.08 -24.60 6.06
N LEU A 35 21.87 -23.66 6.96
CA LEU A 35 22.75 -22.50 7.14
C LEU A 35 23.26 -22.52 8.58
N ALA A 36 24.57 -22.68 8.75
CA ALA A 36 25.19 -22.75 10.05
C ALA A 36 24.77 -21.56 10.95
N ASN A 37 24.11 -21.87 12.08
CA ASN A 37 23.67 -20.92 13.11
C ASN A 37 22.72 -19.80 12.62
N THR A 38 21.96 -20.05 11.53
CA THR A 38 21.00 -19.07 11.02
C THR A 38 19.67 -19.75 10.71
N GLU A 39 18.59 -19.22 11.26
CA GLU A 39 17.23 -19.59 10.89
C GLU A 39 16.63 -18.51 10.00
N ILE A 40 15.98 -18.91 8.93
CA ILE A 40 15.30 -18.00 8.01
C ILE A 40 13.80 -18.26 8.05
N TYR A 41 13.02 -17.22 8.26
CA TYR A 41 11.57 -17.26 8.22
C TYR A 41 11.03 -16.41 7.11
N LEU A 42 9.99 -16.88 6.44
CA LEU A 42 9.30 -16.21 5.34
C LEU A 42 7.89 -15.80 5.80
N LYS A 43 7.63 -14.50 5.86
CA LYS A 43 6.28 -13.95 6.00
C LYS A 43 5.65 -13.87 4.61
N LEU A 44 4.70 -14.77 4.31
CA LEU A 44 4.24 -15.02 2.94
C LEU A 44 3.24 -13.97 2.44
N GLU A 45 3.66 -12.72 2.33
CA GLU A 45 2.83 -11.59 1.88
C GLU A 45 2.40 -11.69 0.40
N ASN A 46 2.96 -12.61 -0.36
CA ASN A 46 2.46 -12.98 -1.69
C ASN A 46 1.10 -13.69 -1.66
N LEU A 47 0.61 -14.10 -0.48
CA LEU A 47 -0.73 -14.67 -0.30
C LEU A 47 -1.81 -13.61 -0.06
N GLN A 48 -1.48 -12.34 -0.01
CA GLN A 48 -2.46 -11.25 0.04
C GLN A 48 -3.30 -11.21 -1.26
N PRO A 49 -4.55 -10.70 -1.21
CA PRO A 49 -5.46 -10.62 -2.38
C PRO A 49 -4.84 -10.05 -3.66
N ILE A 50 -3.88 -9.13 -3.52
CA ILE A 50 -3.13 -8.54 -4.66
C ILE A 50 -1.73 -9.14 -4.83
N GLY A 51 -1.40 -10.23 -4.15
CA GLY A 51 -0.07 -10.84 -4.16
C GLY A 51 1.03 -10.00 -3.50
N SER A 52 0.69 -9.05 -2.63
CA SER A 52 1.67 -8.12 -2.04
C SER A 52 1.19 -7.49 -0.73
N PHE A 53 2.15 -7.27 0.18
CA PHE A 53 1.97 -6.55 1.43
C PHE A 53 1.44 -5.10 1.28
N LYS A 54 1.56 -4.51 0.10
CA LYS A 54 1.11 -3.13 -0.17
C LYS A 54 -0.37 -2.92 0.12
N LEU A 55 -1.16 -3.97 0.08
CA LEU A 55 -2.57 -3.94 0.44
C LEU A 55 -2.79 -3.38 1.85
N ARG A 56 -1.99 -3.83 2.82
CA ARG A 56 -2.10 -3.43 4.23
C ARG A 56 -2.05 -1.90 4.39
N GLY A 57 -1.02 -1.29 3.81
CA GLY A 57 -0.85 0.17 3.87
C GLY A 57 -1.92 0.93 3.10
N ALA A 58 -2.34 0.45 1.93
CA ALA A 58 -3.38 1.08 1.14
C ALA A 58 -4.72 1.10 1.88
N ILE A 59 -5.13 -0.05 2.45
CA ILE A 59 -6.38 -0.18 3.23
C ILE A 59 -6.32 0.69 4.48
N ASN A 60 -5.23 0.62 5.26
CA ASN A 60 -5.12 1.44 6.47
C ASN A 60 -5.21 2.93 6.15
N ALA A 61 -4.56 3.41 5.08
CA ALA A 61 -4.62 4.81 4.68
C ALA A 61 -6.03 5.26 4.29
N MET A 62 -6.79 4.43 3.59
CA MET A 62 -8.16 4.74 3.21
C MET A 62 -9.12 4.70 4.42
N ARG A 63 -9.06 3.65 5.24
CA ARG A 63 -9.96 3.50 6.41
C ARG A 63 -9.66 4.46 7.55
N SER A 64 -8.43 5.03 7.59
CA SER A 64 -8.05 6.09 8.53
C SER A 64 -8.34 7.50 8.02
N ALA A 65 -8.79 7.63 6.77
CA ALA A 65 -9.09 8.93 6.20
C ALA A 65 -10.45 9.43 6.66
N ASP A 66 -10.58 10.77 6.70
CA ASP A 66 -11.86 11.42 6.85
C ASP A 66 -12.79 11.02 5.69
N PRO A 67 -14.02 10.55 5.94
CA PRO A 67 -14.98 10.16 4.91
C PRO A 67 -15.19 11.24 3.83
N GLU A 68 -15.24 12.52 4.21
CA GLU A 68 -15.40 13.62 3.26
C GLU A 68 -14.27 13.68 2.23
N LYS A 69 -13.04 13.29 2.61
CA LYS A 69 -11.88 13.23 1.70
C LYS A 69 -11.98 12.08 0.69
N LEU A 70 -12.78 11.06 0.99
CA LEU A 70 -13.01 9.91 0.13
C LEU A 70 -14.14 10.12 -0.88
N GLU A 71 -15.02 11.10 -0.68
CA GLU A 71 -16.16 11.37 -1.57
C GLU A 71 -15.71 11.62 -3.03
N ALA A 72 -14.60 12.35 -3.21
CA ALA A 72 -14.03 12.59 -4.53
C ALA A 72 -13.19 11.42 -5.06
N GLY A 73 -13.09 10.32 -4.28
CA GLY A 73 -12.29 9.15 -4.58
C GLY A 73 -10.87 9.23 -4.02
N VAL A 74 -10.05 8.27 -4.43
CA VAL A 74 -8.63 8.18 -4.04
C VAL A 74 -7.74 8.11 -5.26
N TRP A 75 -6.48 8.53 -5.10
CA TRP A 75 -5.51 8.38 -6.16
C TRP A 75 -4.10 8.15 -5.64
N THR A 76 -3.26 7.56 -6.48
CA THR A 76 -1.85 7.28 -6.17
C THR A 76 -1.00 7.42 -7.43
N ALA A 77 0.30 7.63 -7.24
CA ALA A 77 1.29 7.60 -8.31
C ALA A 77 2.17 6.35 -8.14
N SER A 78 1.86 5.29 -8.90
CA SER A 78 2.58 4.01 -8.82
C SER A 78 2.32 3.17 -10.06
N MET A 79 3.32 2.38 -10.50
CA MET A 79 3.21 1.41 -11.58
C MET A 79 3.16 -0.05 -11.09
N GLY A 80 3.06 -0.27 -9.78
CA GLY A 80 3.20 -1.60 -9.19
C GLY A 80 2.19 -1.88 -8.10
N ASN A 81 2.62 -2.66 -7.12
CA ASN A 81 1.76 -3.23 -6.09
C ASN A 81 0.99 -2.18 -5.26
N MET A 82 1.53 -0.97 -5.08
CA MET A 82 0.77 0.08 -4.38
C MET A 82 -0.45 0.54 -5.18
N ALA A 83 -0.30 0.68 -6.49
CA ALA A 83 -1.42 1.02 -7.36
C ALA A 83 -2.52 -0.05 -7.32
N GLN A 84 -2.13 -1.32 -7.34
CA GLN A 84 -3.07 -2.44 -7.19
C GLN A 84 -3.74 -2.42 -5.81
N GLY A 85 -2.98 -2.14 -4.74
CA GLY A 85 -3.53 -2.03 -3.38
C GLY A 85 -4.57 -0.93 -3.24
N VAL A 86 -4.30 0.25 -3.82
CA VAL A 86 -5.24 1.37 -3.82
C VAL A 86 -6.47 1.05 -4.69
N ALA A 87 -6.27 0.48 -5.88
CA ALA A 87 -7.38 0.10 -6.76
C ALA A 87 -8.28 -0.96 -6.12
N TRP A 88 -7.69 -2.01 -5.55
CA TRP A 88 -8.42 -3.08 -4.86
C TRP A 88 -9.20 -2.53 -3.66
N GLY A 89 -8.54 -1.76 -2.80
CA GLY A 89 -9.20 -1.20 -1.62
C GLY A 89 -10.32 -0.22 -1.96
N ALA A 90 -10.14 0.60 -2.98
CA ALA A 90 -11.18 1.50 -3.46
C ALA A 90 -12.40 0.73 -3.99
N ARG A 91 -12.17 -0.36 -4.74
CA ARG A 91 -13.23 -1.25 -5.20
C ARG A 91 -14.04 -1.85 -4.04
N GLU A 92 -13.36 -2.38 -3.01
CA GLU A 92 -14.00 -2.96 -1.83
C GLU A 92 -14.80 -1.92 -1.02
N MET A 93 -14.38 -0.66 -1.06
CA MET A 93 -15.07 0.45 -0.38
C MET A 93 -16.11 1.15 -1.26
N GLY A 94 -16.25 0.76 -2.54
CA GLY A 94 -17.19 1.37 -3.47
C GLY A 94 -16.83 2.80 -3.88
N ILE A 95 -15.56 3.21 -3.78
CA ILE A 95 -15.07 4.54 -4.14
C ILE A 95 -14.23 4.50 -5.42
N LYS A 96 -14.13 5.65 -6.09
CA LYS A 96 -13.34 5.77 -7.32
C LYS A 96 -11.84 5.74 -7.01
N ALA A 97 -11.06 5.06 -7.86
CA ALA A 97 -9.61 5.10 -7.82
C ALA A 97 -9.03 5.63 -9.12
N THR A 98 -8.01 6.49 -9.02
CA THR A 98 -7.20 6.91 -10.16
C THR A 98 -5.73 6.60 -9.89
N VAL A 99 -5.08 5.97 -10.86
CA VAL A 99 -3.66 5.68 -10.80
C VAL A 99 -2.92 6.53 -11.82
N VAL A 100 -2.01 7.37 -11.31
CA VAL A 100 -1.15 8.21 -12.15
C VAL A 100 0.13 7.44 -12.47
N VAL A 101 0.40 7.28 -13.77
CA VAL A 101 1.55 6.52 -14.29
C VAL A 101 2.32 7.34 -15.29
N PRO A 102 3.61 7.08 -15.52
CA PRO A 102 4.32 7.70 -16.63
C PRO A 102 3.78 7.20 -17.98
N GLU A 103 3.85 8.03 -18.99
CA GLU A 103 3.29 7.76 -20.33
C GLU A 103 3.86 6.52 -21.01
N ASP A 104 5.11 6.14 -20.66
CA ASP A 104 5.79 4.93 -21.15
C ASP A 104 5.53 3.67 -20.30
N ALA A 105 4.59 3.73 -19.35
CA ALA A 105 4.19 2.55 -18.60
C ALA A 105 3.63 1.46 -19.52
N THR A 106 4.13 0.24 -19.36
CA THR A 106 3.77 -0.90 -20.21
C THR A 106 2.34 -1.35 -19.98
N ARG A 107 1.68 -1.82 -21.05
CA ARG A 107 0.28 -2.29 -21.00
C ARG A 107 0.07 -3.41 -19.98
N SER A 108 1.02 -4.33 -19.84
CA SER A 108 0.95 -5.43 -18.88
C SER A 108 0.84 -4.98 -17.43
N LYS A 109 1.51 -3.86 -17.08
CA LYS A 109 1.43 -3.27 -15.72
C LYS A 109 0.09 -2.56 -15.49
N LEU A 110 -0.50 -1.99 -16.54
CA LEU A 110 -1.74 -1.24 -16.44
C LEU A 110 -2.96 -2.16 -16.35
N ALA A 111 -2.95 -3.28 -17.05
CA ALA A 111 -4.06 -4.23 -17.13
C ALA A 111 -4.56 -4.66 -15.73
N ALA A 112 -3.67 -5.03 -14.82
CA ALA A 112 -4.05 -5.45 -13.47
C ALA A 112 -4.76 -4.33 -12.66
N MET A 113 -4.42 -3.07 -12.90
CA MET A 113 -5.06 -1.92 -12.24
C MET A 113 -6.44 -1.63 -12.86
N GLU A 114 -6.55 -1.74 -14.19
CA GLU A 114 -7.81 -1.58 -14.93
C GLU A 114 -8.81 -2.69 -14.57
N GLU A 115 -8.36 -3.94 -14.44
CA GLU A 115 -9.16 -5.08 -13.97
C GLU A 115 -9.69 -4.87 -12.54
N LEU A 116 -8.96 -4.14 -11.72
CA LEU A 116 -9.39 -3.73 -10.38
C LEU A 116 -10.32 -2.49 -10.40
N GLY A 117 -10.64 -1.96 -11.59
CA GLY A 117 -11.57 -0.84 -11.75
C GLY A 117 -10.96 0.55 -11.60
N ALA A 118 -9.62 0.67 -11.56
CA ALA A 118 -8.97 1.97 -11.49
C ALA A 118 -8.93 2.67 -12.85
N SER A 119 -9.14 3.97 -12.83
CA SER A 119 -8.86 4.85 -13.98
C SER A 119 -7.36 5.12 -14.07
N ILE A 120 -6.80 5.04 -15.29
CA ILE A 120 -5.38 5.31 -15.51
C ILE A 120 -5.21 6.72 -16.06
N ARG A 121 -4.32 7.49 -15.45
CA ARG A 121 -3.89 8.80 -15.96
C ARG A 121 -2.40 8.76 -16.29
N LYS A 122 -2.08 8.92 -17.57
CA LYS A 122 -0.70 9.00 -18.07
C LYS A 122 -0.19 10.42 -18.04
N ILE A 123 1.03 10.62 -17.57
CA ILE A 123 1.72 11.90 -17.52
C ILE A 123 3.18 11.75 -17.96
N PRO A 124 3.88 12.84 -18.37
CA PRO A 124 5.31 12.79 -18.66
C PRO A 124 6.10 12.20 -17.50
N ARG A 125 7.13 11.42 -17.80
CA ARG A 125 7.93 10.70 -16.82
C ARG A 125 8.56 11.62 -15.77
N ASP A 126 9.08 12.77 -16.19
CA ASP A 126 9.69 13.74 -15.27
C ASP A 126 8.66 14.32 -14.30
N ALA A 127 7.47 14.67 -14.81
CA ALA A 127 6.37 15.13 -13.99
C ALA A 127 5.89 14.04 -12.99
N TRP A 128 5.97 12.76 -13.37
CA TRP A 128 5.65 11.65 -12.50
C TRP A 128 6.67 11.50 -11.36
N PHE A 129 7.96 11.67 -11.65
CA PHE A 129 8.98 11.68 -10.59
C PHE A 129 8.83 12.88 -9.66
N ASP A 130 8.59 14.08 -10.20
CA ASP A 130 8.33 15.28 -9.40
C ASP A 130 7.10 15.11 -8.49
N LEU A 131 6.05 14.48 -9.00
CA LEU A 131 4.86 14.17 -8.24
C LEU A 131 5.17 13.28 -7.02
N ILE A 132 5.93 12.21 -7.20
CA ILE A 132 6.26 11.28 -6.12
C ILE A 132 7.27 11.88 -5.14
N LEU A 133 8.31 12.56 -5.65
CA LEU A 133 9.42 12.96 -4.81
C LEU A 133 9.18 14.29 -4.08
N TYR A 134 8.37 15.19 -4.67
CA TYR A 134 8.31 16.59 -4.23
C TYR A 134 6.91 17.15 -4.07
N SER A 135 6.08 17.16 -5.11
CA SER A 135 4.84 17.93 -5.10
C SER A 135 3.71 17.26 -4.33
N HIS A 136 3.57 15.95 -4.46
CA HIS A 136 2.45 15.16 -3.92
C HIS A 136 1.07 15.69 -4.37
N ASP A 137 1.05 16.49 -5.41
CA ASP A 137 -0.13 17.07 -6.05
C ASP A 137 0.05 17.14 -7.56
N TYR A 138 -1.04 17.01 -8.32
CA TYR A 138 -1.01 17.09 -9.77
C TYR A 138 -2.28 17.75 -10.31
N PRO A 139 -2.16 18.70 -11.26
CA PRO A 139 -3.30 19.45 -11.79
C PRO A 139 -4.43 18.56 -12.31
N GLY A 140 -5.64 18.84 -11.82
CA GLY A 140 -6.85 18.11 -12.20
C GLY A 140 -7.01 16.74 -11.51
N MET A 141 -6.17 16.41 -10.52
CA MET A 141 -6.43 15.31 -9.59
C MET A 141 -7.29 15.82 -8.43
N VAL A 142 -8.24 14.99 -8.02
CA VAL A 142 -9.16 15.25 -6.91
C VAL A 142 -9.23 14.05 -6.00
N GLY A 143 -9.66 14.25 -4.75
CA GLY A 143 -9.73 13.19 -3.76
C GLY A 143 -8.42 12.97 -2.99
N LEU A 144 -8.37 11.91 -2.22
CA LEU A 144 -7.27 11.61 -1.32
C LEU A 144 -6.06 11.05 -2.09
N PHE A 145 -4.92 11.75 -2.01
CA PHE A 145 -3.64 11.21 -2.47
C PHE A 145 -3.07 10.21 -1.46
N ILE A 146 -2.79 9.00 -1.92
CA ILE A 146 -2.13 7.96 -1.12
C ILE A 146 -0.71 7.78 -1.68
N HIS A 147 0.27 8.36 -0.97
CA HIS A 147 1.67 8.23 -1.34
C HIS A 147 2.17 6.79 -1.17
N PRO A 148 2.90 6.20 -2.15
CA PRO A 148 3.27 4.77 -2.14
C PRO A 148 4.25 4.35 -1.04
N ALA A 149 4.89 5.30 -0.36
CA ALA A 149 5.90 5.03 0.67
C ALA A 149 5.80 5.96 1.88
N SER A 150 5.73 7.28 1.70
CA SER A 150 5.87 8.27 2.79
C SER A 150 4.53 8.83 3.30
N ASN A 151 3.51 8.01 3.33
CA ASN A 151 2.24 8.31 4.01
C ASN A 151 2.25 7.61 5.38
N ARG A 152 1.98 8.34 6.47
CA ARG A 152 2.03 7.82 7.84
C ARG A 152 1.14 6.59 8.04
N TYR A 153 -0.07 6.63 7.51
CA TYR A 153 -1.00 5.50 7.59
C TYR A 153 -0.58 4.31 6.73
N VAL A 154 0.02 4.57 5.55
CA VAL A 154 0.62 3.52 4.73
C VAL A 154 1.75 2.83 5.48
N MET A 155 2.63 3.59 6.12
CA MET A 155 3.74 3.06 6.92
C MET A 155 3.23 2.22 8.10
N ALA A 156 2.23 2.71 8.83
CA ALA A 156 1.62 1.97 9.94
C ALA A 156 0.97 0.67 9.49
N GLY A 157 0.18 0.70 8.41
CA GLY A 157 -0.46 -0.49 7.85
C GLY A 157 0.55 -1.55 7.40
N GLN A 158 1.65 -1.16 6.78
CA GLN A 158 2.71 -2.09 6.40
C GLN A 158 3.47 -2.64 7.61
N GLY A 159 3.63 -1.83 8.65
CA GLY A 159 4.28 -2.23 9.89
C GLY A 159 3.51 -3.27 10.72
N THR A 160 2.24 -3.51 10.43
CA THR A 160 1.46 -4.61 11.05
C THR A 160 2.10 -5.98 10.79
N ILE A 161 2.88 -6.13 9.72
CA ILE A 161 3.68 -7.33 9.46
C ILE A 161 4.64 -7.60 10.63
N GLY A 162 5.29 -6.56 11.14
CA GLY A 162 6.20 -6.67 12.28
C GLY A 162 5.48 -7.13 13.55
N LEU A 163 4.26 -6.63 13.81
CA LEU A 163 3.46 -7.11 14.94
C LEU A 163 3.13 -8.59 14.82
N GLU A 164 2.66 -9.03 13.65
CA GLU A 164 2.36 -10.44 13.40
C GLU A 164 3.60 -11.34 13.51
N ILE A 165 4.79 -10.86 13.08
CA ILE A 165 6.04 -11.60 13.23
C ILE A 165 6.41 -11.74 14.71
N LEU A 166 6.33 -10.66 15.49
CA LEU A 166 6.63 -10.72 16.93
C LEU A 166 5.65 -11.58 17.72
N GLU A 167 4.38 -11.66 17.28
CA GLU A 167 3.40 -12.58 17.87
C GLU A 167 3.70 -14.06 17.55
N ASP A 168 4.13 -14.35 16.31
CA ASP A 168 4.42 -15.71 15.85
C ASP A 168 5.84 -16.19 16.27
N LEU A 169 6.78 -15.26 16.47
CA LEU A 169 8.19 -15.51 16.80
C LEU A 169 8.70 -14.42 17.78
N PRO A 170 8.34 -14.50 19.06
CA PRO A 170 8.61 -13.44 20.04
C PRO A 170 10.09 -13.23 20.36
N ASP A 171 10.94 -14.24 20.10
CA ASP A 171 12.38 -14.19 20.40
C ASP A 171 13.26 -13.76 19.19
N VAL A 172 12.65 -13.21 18.13
CA VAL A 172 13.34 -12.74 16.92
C VAL A 172 14.07 -11.41 17.15
#